data_69eebce7f62d9329e632762d29946af3
#
_entry.id   69eebce7f62d9329e632762d29946af3
#
_cell.length_a   1.000
_cell.length_b   1.000
_cell.length_c   1.000
_cell.angle_alpha   90.00
_cell.angle_beta   90.00
_cell.angle_gamma   90.00
#
_symmetry.space_group_name_H-M   'P 1'
#
loop_
_entity.id
_entity.type
_entity.pdbx_description
1 polymer ?
#
loop_
_entity_poly.entity_id
_entity_poly.type
_entity_poly.pdbx_seq_one_letter_code
_entity_poly.pdbx_strand_id
1 'polypeptide(L)'
;LLAGALHATAQMRQTREEYINRYMHIAVAHMERYGIPASITMAQGILESDCGNSLLSMKSNNHFGIKCKTGWKGEKVYHDDDARGECFRAYPTVEASYEDHAEFLDSQPRYDSLFAYASDDYKSWARGLKAAGYATAPDYAQRLIRIIEESQLYLLDRPDGERLYATRFG
;
A
#
# COMPACT_ATOMS: atom_id res chain seq x y z
N LEU A 1 -0.57 -49.45 5.10
CA LEU A 1 -1.25 -48.15 5.39
C LEU A 1 -0.17 -47.09 5.50
N LEU A 2 0.10 -46.42 4.36
CA LEU A 2 1.00 -45.23 4.32
C LEU A 2 0.17 -44.03 4.74
N ALA A 3 0.42 -43.53 5.95
CA ALA A 3 -0.07 -42.25 6.38
C ALA A 3 0.71 -41.17 5.61
N GLY A 4 0.08 -40.59 4.59
CA GLY A 4 0.65 -39.42 3.93
C GLY A 4 0.66 -38.25 4.90
N ALA A 5 1.84 -37.87 5.37
CA ALA A 5 1.99 -36.63 6.09
C ALA A 5 1.78 -35.48 5.11
N LEU A 6 0.62 -34.84 5.21
CA LEU A 6 0.38 -33.52 4.61
C LEU A 6 1.32 -32.53 5.28
N HIS A 7 2.45 -32.30 4.67
CA HIS A 7 3.31 -31.17 5.05
C HIS A 7 2.58 -29.90 4.56
N ALA A 8 1.88 -29.24 5.49
CA ALA A 8 1.48 -27.87 5.28
C ALA A 8 2.77 -27.08 5.16
N THR A 9 3.15 -26.72 3.93
CA THR A 9 4.24 -25.76 3.70
C THR A 9 3.81 -24.44 4.35
N ALA A 10 4.44 -24.10 5.47
CA ALA A 10 4.27 -22.78 6.06
C ALA A 10 4.63 -21.76 4.98
N GLN A 11 3.66 -20.91 4.60
CA GLN A 11 3.88 -19.87 3.62
C GLN A 11 4.95 -18.93 4.18
N MET A 12 6.10 -18.83 3.50
CA MET A 12 7.18 -17.96 3.92
C MET A 12 6.71 -16.51 3.88
N ARG A 13 6.99 -15.78 4.95
CA ARG A 13 6.70 -14.35 5.02
C ARG A 13 7.53 -13.61 3.99
N GLN A 14 6.90 -12.69 3.29
CA GLN A 14 7.57 -11.77 2.38
C GLN A 14 8.36 -10.75 3.19
N THR A 15 9.64 -10.52 2.85
CA THR A 15 10.42 -9.43 3.43
C THR A 15 10.00 -8.09 2.82
N ARG A 16 10.36 -6.99 3.49
CA ARG A 16 10.12 -5.65 2.95
C ARG A 16 10.81 -5.46 1.59
N GLU A 17 12.04 -5.93 1.44
CA GLU A 17 12.78 -5.83 0.18
C GLU A 17 12.11 -6.62 -0.95
N GLU A 18 11.69 -7.85 -0.67
CA GLU A 18 10.96 -8.68 -1.64
C GLU A 18 9.65 -8.00 -2.05
N TYR A 19 8.94 -7.43 -1.10
CA TYR A 19 7.70 -6.69 -1.35
C TYR A 19 7.96 -5.47 -2.26
N ILE A 20 8.97 -4.67 -1.95
CA ILE A 20 9.33 -3.49 -2.75
C ILE A 20 9.70 -3.90 -4.18
N ASN A 21 10.58 -4.89 -4.32
CA ASN A 21 11.00 -5.36 -5.64
C ASN A 21 9.83 -5.89 -6.48
N ARG A 22 8.84 -6.47 -5.84
CA ARG A 22 7.68 -7.03 -6.54
C ARG A 22 6.72 -5.95 -7.05
N TYR A 23 6.52 -4.86 -6.30
CA TYR A 23 5.44 -3.91 -6.57
C TYR A 23 5.90 -2.49 -6.92
N MET A 24 7.19 -2.14 -6.80
CA MET A 24 7.67 -0.78 -7.04
C MET A 24 7.36 -0.27 -8.44
N HIS A 25 7.39 -1.12 -9.43
CA HIS A 25 7.09 -0.74 -10.82
C HIS A 25 5.66 -0.22 -10.99
N ILE A 26 4.71 -0.77 -10.23
CA ILE A 26 3.32 -0.30 -10.23
C ILE A 26 3.23 1.08 -9.57
N ALA A 27 3.91 1.25 -8.44
CA ALA A 27 3.93 2.52 -7.73
C ALA A 27 4.53 3.65 -8.59
N VAL A 28 5.62 3.36 -9.31
CA VAL A 28 6.24 4.33 -10.22
C VAL A 28 5.30 4.68 -11.39
N ALA A 29 4.64 3.68 -11.98
CA ALA A 29 3.66 3.92 -13.05
C ALA A 29 2.50 4.81 -12.56
N HIS A 30 2.02 4.59 -11.35
CA HIS A 30 0.96 5.42 -10.76
C HIS A 30 1.43 6.84 -10.42
N MET A 31 2.69 7.01 -10.04
CA MET A 31 3.27 8.34 -9.87
C MET A 31 3.28 9.12 -11.19
N GLU A 32 3.69 8.49 -12.27
CA GLU A 32 3.70 9.11 -13.60
C GLU A 32 2.28 9.48 -14.06
N ARG A 33 1.31 8.62 -13.80
CA ARG A 33 -0.07 8.81 -14.25
C ARG A 33 -0.86 9.76 -13.37
N TYR A 34 -0.76 9.67 -12.06
CA TYR A 34 -1.61 10.39 -11.10
C TYR A 34 -0.88 11.49 -10.33
N GLY A 35 0.44 11.45 -10.24
CA GLY A 35 1.21 12.40 -9.43
C GLY A 35 1.34 12.01 -7.96
N ILE A 36 0.97 10.77 -7.59
CA ILE A 36 1.15 10.25 -6.24
C ILE A 36 2.60 9.78 -6.07
N PRO A 37 3.35 10.25 -5.08
CA PRO A 37 4.73 9.78 -4.90
C PRO A 37 4.79 8.25 -4.81
N ALA A 38 5.68 7.63 -5.58
CA ALA A 38 5.87 6.18 -5.53
C ALA A 38 6.27 5.71 -4.14
N SER A 39 7.05 6.52 -3.42
CA SER A 39 7.42 6.28 -2.03
C SER A 39 6.20 6.18 -1.11
N ILE A 40 5.21 7.03 -1.29
CA ILE A 40 3.97 7.03 -0.51
C ILE A 40 3.16 5.75 -0.81
N THR A 41 2.97 5.41 -2.08
CA THR A 41 2.26 4.20 -2.46
C THR A 41 2.93 2.96 -1.85
N MET A 42 4.25 2.84 -1.96
CA MET A 42 4.98 1.72 -1.36
C MET A 42 4.90 1.69 0.16
N ALA A 43 5.06 2.84 0.81
CA ALA A 43 5.01 2.91 2.27
C ALA A 43 3.61 2.53 2.81
N GLN A 44 2.55 2.98 2.16
CA GLN A 44 1.19 2.61 2.53
C GLN A 44 0.95 1.11 2.33
N GLY A 45 1.38 0.55 1.21
CA GLY A 45 1.27 -0.89 0.95
C GLY A 45 2.01 -1.72 2.01
N ILE A 46 3.22 -1.33 2.35
CA ILE A 46 4.02 -1.99 3.39
C ILE A 46 3.32 -1.92 4.75
N LEU A 47 2.89 -0.74 5.15
CA LEU A 47 2.30 -0.51 6.47
C LEU A 47 0.94 -1.20 6.62
N GLU A 48 0.05 -1.03 5.64
CA GLU A 48 -1.34 -1.51 5.72
C GLU A 48 -1.46 -3.02 5.55
N SER A 49 -0.56 -3.64 4.80
CA SER A 49 -0.61 -5.08 4.52
C SER A 49 0.43 -5.92 5.27
N ASP A 50 1.29 -5.28 6.07
CA ASP A 50 2.46 -5.95 6.64
C ASP A 50 3.27 -6.67 5.54
N CYS A 51 3.64 -5.94 4.50
CA CYS A 51 4.33 -6.46 3.31
C CYS A 51 3.55 -7.61 2.63
N GLY A 52 2.24 -7.55 2.63
CA GLY A 52 1.37 -8.59 2.07
C GLY A 52 1.22 -9.83 2.96
N ASN A 53 1.73 -9.80 4.19
CA ASN A 53 1.72 -10.95 5.09
C ASN A 53 0.51 -11.01 6.02
N SER A 54 -0.26 -9.91 6.17
CA SER A 54 -1.41 -9.90 7.07
C SER A 54 -2.53 -10.82 6.58
N LEU A 55 -3.29 -11.36 7.51
CA LEU A 55 -4.44 -12.21 7.17
C LEU A 55 -5.42 -11.51 6.24
N LEU A 56 -5.71 -10.24 6.52
CA LEU A 56 -6.61 -9.45 5.68
C LEU A 56 -6.08 -9.34 4.25
N SER A 57 -4.81 -8.97 4.07
CA SER A 57 -4.22 -8.83 2.74
C SER A 57 -4.16 -10.16 1.99
N MET A 58 -3.87 -11.26 2.68
CA MET A 58 -3.81 -12.58 2.04
C MET A 58 -5.18 -13.06 1.56
N LYS A 59 -6.25 -12.80 2.31
CA LYS A 59 -7.59 -13.25 1.91
C LYS A 59 -8.32 -12.31 0.97
N SER A 60 -7.93 -11.04 0.91
CA SER A 60 -8.63 -10.00 0.14
C SER A 60 -7.83 -9.41 -1.01
N ASN A 61 -6.52 -9.61 -1.05
CA ASN A 61 -5.58 -8.89 -1.90
C ASN A 61 -5.60 -7.36 -1.68
N ASN A 62 -6.22 -6.90 -0.60
CA ASN A 62 -6.30 -5.49 -0.27
C ASN A 62 -5.06 -5.08 0.52
N HIS A 63 -4.13 -4.40 -0.14
CA HIS A 63 -2.86 -3.99 0.46
C HIS A 63 -2.88 -2.60 1.09
N PHE A 64 -4.00 -1.87 0.97
CA PHE A 64 -4.09 -0.48 1.40
C PHE A 64 -5.14 -0.23 2.48
N GLY A 65 -5.78 -1.29 2.98
CA GLY A 65 -6.78 -1.19 4.03
C GLY A 65 -8.04 -0.43 3.62
N ILE A 66 -8.38 -0.38 2.34
CA ILE A 66 -9.53 0.38 1.86
C ILE A 66 -10.83 -0.33 2.25
N LYS A 67 -11.66 0.39 3.01
CA LYS A 67 -12.97 -0.11 3.44
C LYS A 67 -13.96 -0.03 2.29
N CYS A 68 -15.05 -0.82 2.39
CA CYS A 68 -16.06 -0.91 1.34
C CYS A 68 -16.66 0.44 0.98
N LYS A 69 -17.03 1.24 1.96
CA LYS A 69 -17.68 2.53 1.77
C LYS A 69 -18.95 2.43 0.89
N THR A 70 -19.71 3.50 0.85
CA THR A 70 -20.94 3.57 0.05
C THR A 70 -20.61 3.46 -1.44
N GLY A 71 -21.32 2.57 -2.13
CA GLY A 71 -21.18 2.42 -3.57
C GLY A 71 -20.18 1.38 -4.05
N TRP A 72 -19.42 0.75 -3.16
CA TRP A 72 -18.56 -0.35 -3.57
C TRP A 72 -19.38 -1.56 -4.01
N LYS A 73 -19.17 -1.99 -5.26
CA LYS A 73 -19.90 -3.10 -5.89
C LYS A 73 -19.05 -4.35 -6.12
N GLY A 74 -17.75 -4.30 -5.80
CA GLY A 74 -16.85 -5.43 -5.91
C GLY A 74 -17.00 -6.41 -4.76
N GLU A 75 -16.14 -7.40 -4.72
CA GLU A 75 -16.10 -8.40 -3.64
C GLU A 75 -15.75 -7.75 -2.30
N LYS A 76 -16.19 -8.38 -1.23
CA LYS A 76 -16.05 -7.88 0.13
C LYS A 76 -15.51 -8.97 1.04
N VAL A 77 -14.69 -8.55 2.01
CA VAL A 77 -14.32 -9.40 3.15
C VAL A 77 -14.57 -8.62 4.43
N TYR A 78 -14.85 -9.34 5.50
CA TYR A 78 -15.12 -8.75 6.81
C TYR A 78 -14.00 -9.13 7.77
N HIS A 79 -13.48 -8.12 8.49
CA HIS A 79 -12.33 -8.30 9.37
C HIS A 79 -12.42 -7.30 10.51
N ASP A 80 -12.00 -7.71 11.72
CA ASP A 80 -11.97 -6.82 12.86
C ASP A 80 -10.80 -5.84 12.74
N ASP A 81 -11.09 -4.56 12.89
CA ASP A 81 -10.12 -3.46 12.84
C ASP A 81 -10.51 -2.41 13.88
N ASP A 82 -10.73 -1.14 13.50
CA ASP A 82 -11.23 -0.10 14.41
C ASP A 82 -12.60 -0.48 14.99
N ALA A 83 -13.41 -1.17 14.19
CA ALA A 83 -14.66 -1.77 14.63
C ALA A 83 -14.67 -3.26 14.33
N ARG A 84 -15.55 -4.00 15.03
CA ARG A 84 -15.72 -5.43 14.83
C ARG A 84 -16.41 -5.70 13.49
N GLY A 85 -15.89 -6.65 12.71
CA GLY A 85 -16.50 -7.06 11.45
C GLY A 85 -16.58 -5.98 10.38
N GLU A 86 -15.60 -5.09 10.30
CA GLU A 86 -15.58 -4.05 9.29
C GLU A 86 -15.49 -4.63 7.89
N CYS A 87 -16.14 -3.96 6.95
CA CYS A 87 -16.14 -4.34 5.53
C CYS A 87 -14.92 -3.75 4.82
N PHE A 88 -14.13 -4.63 4.22
CA PHE A 88 -13.00 -4.25 3.38
C PHE A 88 -13.23 -4.68 1.94
N ARG A 89 -12.77 -3.87 1.01
CA ARG A 89 -12.78 -4.22 -0.41
C ARG A 89 -11.88 -5.43 -0.65
N ALA A 90 -12.32 -6.35 -1.47
CA ALA A 90 -11.53 -7.51 -1.92
C ALA A 90 -11.32 -7.42 -3.42
N TYR A 91 -10.15 -7.85 -3.87
CA TYR A 91 -9.72 -7.73 -5.26
C TYR A 91 -9.29 -9.09 -5.81
N PRO A 92 -9.41 -9.29 -7.14
CA PRO A 92 -8.96 -10.54 -7.76
C PRO A 92 -7.44 -10.69 -7.75
N THR A 93 -6.69 -9.57 -7.70
CA THR A 93 -5.23 -9.55 -7.68
C THR A 93 -4.72 -8.45 -6.76
N VAL A 94 -3.46 -8.51 -6.35
CA VAL A 94 -2.80 -7.44 -5.60
C VAL A 94 -2.69 -6.19 -6.47
N GLU A 95 -2.36 -6.34 -7.75
CA GLU A 95 -2.27 -5.25 -8.71
C GLU A 95 -3.57 -4.45 -8.80
N ALA A 96 -4.72 -5.13 -8.74
CA ALA A 96 -6.02 -4.47 -8.71
C ALA A 96 -6.20 -3.60 -7.47
N SER A 97 -5.64 -3.99 -6.32
CA SER A 97 -5.68 -3.15 -5.12
C SER A 97 -4.81 -1.90 -5.26
N TYR A 98 -3.68 -2.00 -5.93
CA TYR A 98 -2.84 -0.84 -6.25
C TYR A 98 -3.57 0.14 -7.17
N GLU A 99 -4.22 -0.38 -8.20
CA GLU A 99 -5.02 0.46 -9.13
C GLU A 99 -6.15 1.17 -8.40
N ASP A 100 -6.89 0.45 -7.57
CA ASP A 100 -7.99 1.04 -6.80
C ASP A 100 -7.50 2.07 -5.78
N HIS A 101 -6.33 1.86 -5.17
CA HIS A 101 -5.71 2.83 -4.27
C HIS A 101 -5.44 4.15 -4.98
N ALA A 102 -4.85 4.12 -6.17
CA ALA A 102 -4.56 5.32 -6.93
C ALA A 102 -5.86 6.05 -7.32
N GLU A 103 -6.85 5.32 -7.81
CA GLU A 103 -8.16 5.89 -8.16
C GLU A 103 -8.89 6.44 -6.94
N PHE A 104 -8.79 5.75 -5.81
CA PHE A 104 -9.40 6.20 -4.55
C PHE A 104 -8.84 7.55 -4.11
N LEU A 105 -7.53 7.72 -4.13
CA LEU A 105 -6.91 9.01 -3.79
C LEU A 105 -7.23 10.10 -4.82
N ASP A 106 -7.25 9.74 -6.10
CA ASP A 106 -7.52 10.69 -7.18
C ASP A 106 -8.98 11.16 -7.20
N SER A 107 -9.93 10.33 -6.80
CA SER A 107 -11.36 10.59 -6.92
C SER A 107 -12.02 11.15 -5.67
N GLN A 108 -11.45 10.97 -4.48
CA GLN A 108 -12.07 11.42 -3.24
C GLN A 108 -11.73 12.89 -2.95
N PRO A 109 -12.72 13.79 -2.86
CA PRO A 109 -12.46 15.23 -2.68
C PRO A 109 -11.59 15.59 -1.49
N ARG A 110 -11.66 14.81 -0.42
CA ARG A 110 -10.85 15.04 0.79
C ARG A 110 -9.34 14.93 0.54
N TYR A 111 -8.91 14.29 -0.55
CA TYR A 111 -7.50 14.15 -0.92
C TYR A 111 -7.05 15.14 -2.00
N ASP A 112 -7.95 15.94 -2.55
CA ASP A 112 -7.66 16.83 -3.68
C ASP A 112 -6.47 17.75 -3.41
N SER A 113 -6.37 18.30 -2.20
CA SER A 113 -5.31 19.24 -1.86
C SER A 113 -3.91 18.61 -1.88
N LEU A 114 -3.81 17.28 -1.73
CA LEU A 114 -2.52 16.59 -1.76
C LEU A 114 -1.83 16.71 -3.12
N PHE A 115 -2.62 16.75 -4.18
CA PHE A 115 -2.11 16.82 -5.56
C PHE A 115 -1.49 18.18 -5.92
N ALA A 116 -1.59 19.16 -5.03
CA ALA A 116 -0.88 20.43 -5.15
C ALA A 116 0.58 20.34 -4.70
N TYR A 117 0.93 19.32 -3.92
CA TYR A 117 2.33 19.09 -3.50
C TYR A 117 3.12 18.49 -4.66
N ALA A 118 4.44 18.74 -4.66
CA ALA A 118 5.34 18.10 -5.61
C ALA A 118 5.31 16.57 -5.43
N SER A 119 5.48 15.83 -6.52
CA SER A 119 5.44 14.37 -6.50
C SER A 119 6.61 13.72 -5.76
N ASP A 120 7.61 14.48 -5.36
CA ASP A 120 8.72 14.03 -4.51
C ASP A 120 8.63 14.56 -3.06
N ASP A 121 7.58 15.29 -2.73
CA ASP A 121 7.35 15.82 -1.38
C ASP A 121 6.57 14.81 -0.52
N TYR A 122 7.20 13.68 -0.24
CA TYR A 122 6.56 12.60 0.50
C TYR A 122 6.17 13.01 1.93
N LYS A 123 6.90 13.93 2.56
CA LYS A 123 6.58 14.38 3.92
C LYS A 123 5.25 15.11 3.98
N SER A 124 5.02 16.04 3.05
CA SER A 124 3.73 16.74 2.95
C SER A 124 2.60 15.78 2.60
N TRP A 125 2.85 14.84 1.69
CA TRP A 125 1.88 13.80 1.36
C TRP A 125 1.51 12.93 2.58
N ALA A 126 2.49 12.48 3.34
CA ALA A 126 2.25 11.66 4.54
C ALA A 126 1.39 12.42 5.57
N ARG A 127 1.75 13.67 5.85
CA ARG A 127 1.01 14.52 6.79
C ARG A 127 -0.40 14.83 6.27
N GLY A 128 -0.52 15.10 4.98
CA GLY A 128 -1.80 15.36 4.34
C GLY A 128 -2.74 14.16 4.36
N LEU A 129 -2.23 12.97 4.14
CA LEU A 129 -3.02 11.74 4.24
C LEU A 129 -3.61 11.57 5.65
N LYS A 130 -2.79 11.81 6.68
CA LYS A 130 -3.25 11.76 8.07
C LYS A 130 -4.32 12.84 8.33
N ALA A 131 -4.06 14.07 7.92
CA ALA A 131 -4.99 15.19 8.10
C ALA A 131 -6.32 14.96 7.39
N ALA A 132 -6.30 14.32 6.22
CA ALA A 132 -7.50 13.97 5.47
C ALA A 132 -8.24 12.73 6.01
N GLY A 133 -7.70 12.07 7.03
CA GLY A 133 -8.37 10.96 7.69
C GLY A 133 -8.19 9.60 7.03
N TYR A 134 -7.08 9.36 6.34
CA TYR A 134 -6.81 8.06 5.73
C TYR A 134 -6.75 6.94 6.79
N ALA A 135 -6.17 7.22 7.93
CA ALA A 135 -6.06 6.29 9.05
C ALA A 135 -6.29 7.00 10.39
N THR A 136 -6.72 6.22 11.38
CA THR A 136 -7.02 6.74 12.73
C THR A 136 -5.80 6.88 13.62
N ALA A 137 -4.72 6.11 13.38
CA ALA A 137 -3.52 6.14 14.21
C ALA A 137 -2.92 7.56 14.28
N PRO A 138 -2.69 8.10 15.49
CA PRO A 138 -2.17 9.47 15.63
C PRO A 138 -0.80 9.68 14.99
N ASP A 139 0.01 8.65 14.91
CA ASP A 139 1.38 8.68 14.39
C ASP A 139 1.49 8.14 12.95
N TYR A 140 0.37 8.11 12.21
CA TYR A 140 0.33 7.54 10.86
C TYR A 140 1.34 8.18 9.91
N ALA A 141 1.41 9.51 9.89
CA ALA A 141 2.36 10.23 9.05
C ALA A 141 3.81 9.87 9.39
N GLN A 142 4.15 9.82 10.66
CA GLN A 142 5.48 9.47 11.13
C GLN A 142 5.86 8.02 10.77
N ARG A 143 4.91 7.10 10.82
CA ARG A 143 5.12 5.70 10.40
C ARG A 143 5.45 5.62 8.92
N LEU A 144 4.70 6.33 8.07
CA LEU A 144 4.97 6.39 6.63
C LEU A 144 6.36 6.97 6.34
N ILE A 145 6.68 8.11 6.95
CA ILE A 145 7.97 8.78 6.76
C ILE A 145 9.11 7.86 7.18
N ARG A 146 8.97 7.19 8.32
CA ARG A 146 9.98 6.24 8.81
C ARG A 146 10.24 5.12 7.81
N ILE A 147 9.20 4.50 7.29
CA ILE A 147 9.32 3.42 6.29
C ILE A 147 10.05 3.95 5.04
N ILE A 148 9.66 5.13 4.57
CA ILE A 148 10.28 5.74 3.39
C ILE A 148 11.77 6.00 3.61
N GLU A 149 12.13 6.51 4.77
CA GLU A 149 13.52 6.84 5.08
C GLU A 149 14.37 5.60 5.37
N GLU A 150 13.85 4.64 6.15
CA GLU A 150 14.56 3.38 6.44
C GLU A 150 14.88 2.58 5.17
N SER A 151 13.94 2.50 4.24
CA SER A 151 14.08 1.75 3.00
C SER A 151 14.51 2.61 1.81
N GLN A 152 14.77 3.90 2.03
CA GLN A 152 15.17 4.86 1.00
C GLN A 152 14.21 4.88 -0.20
N LEU A 153 12.92 4.73 0.06
CA LEU A 153 11.89 4.71 -0.98
C LEU A 153 11.78 6.03 -1.74
N TYR A 154 12.26 7.13 -1.17
CA TYR A 154 12.30 8.43 -1.84
C TYR A 154 13.12 8.40 -3.14
N LEU A 155 14.02 7.41 -3.32
CA LEU A 155 14.72 7.21 -4.59
C LEU A 155 13.75 6.92 -5.73
N LEU A 156 12.64 6.24 -5.45
CA LEU A 156 11.61 5.91 -6.45
C LEU A 156 10.89 7.14 -7.00
N ASP A 157 10.89 8.26 -6.26
CA ASP A 157 10.20 9.48 -6.66
C ASP A 157 11.00 10.31 -7.68
N ARG A 158 12.25 9.93 -7.92
CA ARG A 158 13.14 10.60 -8.88
C ARG A 158 12.89 10.07 -10.29
N PRO A 159 13.23 10.85 -11.34
CA PRO A 159 13.35 10.30 -12.68
C PRO A 159 14.23 9.07 -12.63
N ASP A 160 14.10 8.04 -13.30
CA ASP A 160 14.90 6.80 -13.18
C ASP A 160 14.83 6.11 -11.79
N GLY A 161 13.78 6.36 -11.03
CA GLY A 161 13.69 5.90 -9.64
C GLY A 161 13.86 4.39 -9.46
N GLU A 162 13.26 3.58 -10.33
CA GLU A 162 13.42 2.12 -10.28
C GLU A 162 14.87 1.70 -10.47
N ARG A 163 15.54 2.30 -11.45
CA ARG A 163 16.96 2.01 -11.74
C ARG A 163 17.84 2.43 -10.58
N LEU A 164 17.59 3.61 -10.02
CA LEU A 164 18.34 4.10 -8.86
C LEU A 164 18.16 3.17 -7.64
N TYR A 165 16.96 2.76 -7.38
CA TYR A 165 16.66 1.83 -6.28
C TYR A 165 17.32 0.47 -6.51
N ALA A 166 17.16 -0.11 -7.69
CA ALA A 166 17.74 -1.40 -8.05
C ALA A 166 19.27 -1.40 -7.98
N THR A 167 19.93 -0.32 -8.42
CA THR A 167 21.39 -0.18 -8.34
C THR A 167 21.88 -0.18 -6.90
N ARG A 168 21.12 0.44 -5.98
CA ARG A 168 21.51 0.53 -4.58
C ARG A 168 21.27 -0.77 -3.80
N PHE A 169 20.16 -1.47 -4.07
CA PHE A 169 19.70 -2.62 -3.29
C PHE A 169 19.65 -3.94 -4.08
N GLY A 170 19.71 -3.85 -5.37
CA GLY A 170 19.75 -5.02 -6.26
C GLY A 170 21.15 -5.53 -6.42
#